data_af7258adfa8657517257fe9c2b536572
#
_entry.id   af7258adfa8657517257fe9c2b536572
#
_cell.length_a   1.000
_cell.length_b   1.000
_cell.length_c   1.000
_cell.angle_alpha   90.00
_cell.angle_beta   90.00
_cell.angle_gamma   90.00
#
_symmetry.space_group_name_H-M   'P 1'
#
loop_
_entity.id
_entity.type
_entity.pdbx_description
1 polymer ?
#
loop_
_entity_poly.entity_id
_entity_poly.type
_entity_poly.pdbx_seq_one_letter_code
_entity_poly.pdbx_strand_id
1 'polypeptide(L)'
;MRKLDMEKVSKLPTVNDMLDEKYGKFGTESRAEFDAKALAWYYGNLIRNRRQELKLTQQEVAEKIGREQTYIARVEKGKTDLQLSSFFRIAAVLGIQLVPTFVSVMK
;
A
#
# COMPACT_ATOMS: atom_id res chain seq x y z
N MET A 1 2.16 15.81 17.16
CA MET A 1 2.55 14.90 16.09
C MET A 1 4.04 15.05 15.80
N ARG A 2 4.74 13.94 15.71
CA ARG A 2 6.17 13.98 15.43
C ARG A 2 6.43 14.44 14.01
N LYS A 3 7.33 15.38 13.84
CA LYS A 3 7.81 15.73 12.51
C LYS A 3 8.63 14.59 11.95
N LEU A 4 8.35 14.21 10.71
CA LEU A 4 9.18 13.26 10.00
C LEU A 4 10.55 13.88 9.77
N ASP A 5 11.60 13.09 9.99
CA ASP A 5 12.95 13.49 9.62
C ASP A 5 13.11 13.32 8.12
N MET A 6 12.93 14.40 7.38
CA MET A 6 12.96 14.38 5.91
C MET A 6 14.32 13.97 5.37
N GLU A 7 15.38 14.31 6.07
CA GLU A 7 16.73 13.89 5.68
C GLU A 7 16.88 12.37 5.77
N LYS A 8 16.38 11.80 6.86
CA LYS A 8 16.41 10.35 7.07
C LYS A 8 15.51 9.61 6.08
N VAL A 9 14.34 10.16 5.83
CA VAL A 9 13.38 9.57 4.87
C VAL A 9 13.94 9.61 3.46
N SER A 10 14.60 10.71 3.07
CA SER A 10 15.17 10.85 1.72
C SER A 10 16.33 9.89 1.45
N LYS A 11 16.98 9.40 2.48
CA LYS A 11 18.09 8.43 2.36
C LYS A 11 17.63 6.99 2.25
N LEU A 12 16.37 6.72 2.55
CA LEU A 12 15.83 5.35 2.46
C LEU A 12 15.54 5.01 1.00
N PRO A 13 15.88 3.79 0.56
CA PRO A 13 15.52 3.37 -0.79
C PRO A 13 14.01 3.29 -0.91
N THR A 14 13.48 3.78 -2.03
CA THR A 14 12.07 3.69 -2.33
C THR A 14 11.75 2.35 -2.99
N VAL A 15 10.47 2.00 -3.05
CA VAL A 15 10.04 0.83 -3.82
C VAL A 15 10.45 0.99 -5.28
N ASN A 16 10.35 2.19 -5.85
CA ASN A 16 10.77 2.46 -7.21
C ASN A 16 12.26 2.20 -7.43
N ASP A 17 13.11 2.62 -6.51
CA ASP A 17 14.55 2.39 -6.61
C ASP A 17 14.87 0.90 -6.68
N MET A 18 14.24 0.12 -5.82
CA MET A 18 14.44 -1.32 -5.80
C MET A 18 13.92 -1.99 -7.07
N LEU A 19 12.79 -1.53 -7.59
CA LEU A 19 12.20 -2.07 -8.80
C LEU A 19 12.98 -1.70 -10.05
N ASP A 20 13.52 -0.47 -10.10
CA ASP A 20 14.36 -0.02 -11.22
C ASP A 20 15.61 -0.89 -11.37
N GLU A 21 16.21 -1.25 -10.25
CA GLU A 21 17.39 -2.10 -10.25
C GLU A 21 17.10 -3.51 -10.75
N LYS A 22 15.93 -4.04 -10.41
CA LYS A 22 15.58 -5.44 -10.66
C LYS A 22 14.77 -5.67 -11.94
N TYR A 23 13.87 -4.75 -12.30
CA TYR A 23 12.86 -4.99 -13.32
C TYR A 23 12.86 -3.97 -14.46
N GLY A 24 13.78 -3.01 -14.46
CA GLY A 24 13.88 -2.00 -15.48
C GLY A 24 13.32 -0.66 -15.01
N LYS A 25 13.44 0.31 -15.90
CA LYS A 25 13.14 1.70 -15.57
C LYS A 25 11.63 1.94 -15.47
N PHE A 26 11.28 2.88 -14.61
CA PHE A 26 9.92 3.35 -14.45
C PHE A 26 9.37 3.85 -15.79
N GLY A 27 8.15 3.48 -16.11
CA GLY A 27 7.46 3.90 -17.33
C GLY A 27 7.45 2.87 -18.45
N THR A 28 8.18 1.76 -18.33
CA THR A 28 8.06 0.67 -19.29
C THR A 28 6.79 -0.13 -19.04
N GLU A 29 6.26 -0.77 -20.08
CA GLU A 29 5.02 -1.54 -19.95
C GLU A 29 5.15 -2.70 -18.96
N SER A 30 6.23 -3.47 -19.06
CA SER A 30 6.47 -4.58 -18.15
C SER A 30 6.67 -4.10 -16.72
N ARG A 31 7.29 -2.93 -16.54
CA ARG A 31 7.45 -2.32 -15.24
C ARG A 31 6.12 -1.89 -14.65
N ALA A 32 5.22 -1.33 -15.47
CA ALA A 32 3.89 -0.89 -15.00
C ALA A 32 3.07 -2.07 -14.48
N GLU A 33 3.08 -3.20 -15.17
CA GLU A 33 2.40 -4.41 -14.72
C GLU A 33 2.97 -4.92 -13.41
N PHE A 34 4.28 -4.94 -13.30
CA PHE A 34 4.95 -5.37 -12.08
C PHE A 34 4.67 -4.43 -10.93
N ASP A 35 4.68 -3.12 -11.19
CA ASP A 35 4.38 -2.10 -10.17
C ASP A 35 2.98 -2.29 -9.59
N ALA A 36 2.00 -2.57 -10.45
CA ALA A 36 0.63 -2.79 -9.99
C ALA A 36 0.54 -3.98 -9.04
N LYS A 37 1.19 -5.09 -9.39
CA LYS A 37 1.21 -6.29 -8.55
C LYS A 37 1.99 -6.07 -7.25
N ALA A 38 3.13 -5.40 -7.37
CA ALA A 38 3.97 -5.11 -6.21
C ALA A 38 3.27 -4.18 -5.22
N LEU A 39 2.55 -3.18 -5.71
CA LEU A 39 1.80 -2.27 -4.86
C LEU A 39 0.63 -2.97 -4.18
N ALA A 40 -0.08 -3.85 -4.90
CA ALA A 40 -1.17 -4.62 -4.31
C ALA A 40 -0.65 -5.50 -3.16
N TRP A 41 0.48 -6.14 -3.39
CA TRP A 41 1.12 -6.96 -2.36
C TRP A 41 1.59 -6.11 -1.17
N TYR A 42 2.24 -4.98 -1.45
CA TYR A 42 2.77 -4.08 -0.42
C TYR A 42 1.65 -3.54 0.47
N TYR A 43 0.61 -3.00 -0.13
CA TYR A 43 -0.49 -2.43 0.64
C TYR A 43 -1.33 -3.50 1.32
N GLY A 44 -1.44 -4.68 0.72
CA GLY A 44 -2.07 -5.82 1.38
C GLY A 44 -1.37 -6.21 2.66
N ASN A 45 -0.04 -6.28 2.62
CA ASN A 45 0.76 -6.57 3.81
C ASN A 45 0.69 -5.45 4.84
N LEU A 46 0.69 -4.21 4.40
CA LEU A 46 0.56 -3.06 5.29
C LEU A 46 -0.76 -3.12 6.08
N ILE A 47 -1.84 -3.40 5.38
CA ILE A 47 -3.17 -3.54 5.98
C ILE A 47 -3.18 -4.69 6.98
N ARG A 48 -2.66 -5.85 6.58
CA ARG A 48 -2.60 -7.03 7.44
C ARG A 48 -1.80 -6.77 8.70
N ASN A 49 -0.61 -6.20 8.58
CA ASN A 49 0.27 -5.94 9.71
C ASN A 49 -0.38 -4.96 10.68
N ARG A 50 -0.96 -3.89 10.16
CA ARG A 50 -1.63 -2.90 11.00
C ARG A 50 -2.84 -3.49 11.70
N ARG A 51 -3.63 -4.31 10.98
CA ARG A 51 -4.77 -5.01 11.56
C ARG A 51 -4.34 -5.88 12.74
N GLN A 52 -3.26 -6.63 12.57
CA GLN A 52 -2.72 -7.50 13.62
C GLN A 52 -2.20 -6.71 14.81
N GLU A 53 -1.55 -5.57 14.57
CA GLU A 53 -1.12 -4.68 15.65
C GLU A 53 -2.29 -4.21 16.51
N LEU A 54 -3.42 -3.92 15.87
CA LEU A 54 -4.63 -3.48 16.55
C LEU A 54 -5.46 -4.63 17.10
N LYS A 55 -5.01 -5.87 16.91
CA LYS A 55 -5.68 -7.09 17.36
C LYS A 55 -7.11 -7.23 16.82
N LEU A 56 -7.30 -6.77 15.58
CA LEU A 56 -8.58 -6.90 14.88
C LEU A 56 -8.56 -8.12 13.97
N THR A 57 -9.72 -8.76 13.82
CA THR A 57 -9.89 -9.84 12.86
C THR A 57 -10.24 -9.28 11.49
N GLN A 58 -10.06 -10.08 10.45
CA GLN A 58 -10.50 -9.71 9.11
C GLN A 58 -12.01 -9.44 9.09
N GLN A 59 -12.77 -10.24 9.82
CA GLN A 59 -14.22 -10.08 9.93
C GLN A 59 -14.58 -8.72 10.54
N GLU A 60 -13.89 -8.33 11.61
CA GLU A 60 -14.15 -7.04 12.27
C GLU A 60 -13.90 -5.87 11.34
N VAL A 61 -12.80 -5.89 10.59
CA VAL A 61 -12.51 -4.84 9.62
C VAL A 61 -13.56 -4.82 8.51
N ALA A 62 -13.90 -5.99 8.00
CA ALA A 62 -14.90 -6.11 6.93
C ALA A 62 -16.25 -5.54 7.37
N GLU A 63 -16.69 -5.86 8.56
CA GLU A 63 -17.95 -5.34 9.10
C GLU A 63 -17.95 -3.82 9.19
N LYS A 64 -16.84 -3.24 9.62
CA LYS A 64 -16.73 -1.78 9.77
C LYS A 64 -16.81 -1.04 8.45
N ILE A 65 -16.40 -1.66 7.36
CA ILE A 65 -16.44 -1.03 6.03
C ILE A 65 -17.62 -1.53 5.17
N GLY A 66 -18.47 -2.39 5.74
CA GLY A 66 -19.63 -2.91 5.01
C GLY A 66 -19.29 -3.89 3.90
N ARG A 67 -18.23 -4.68 4.08
CA ARG A 67 -17.80 -5.68 3.10
C ARG A 67 -17.71 -7.05 3.76
N GLU A 68 -17.52 -8.08 2.95
CA GLU A 68 -17.35 -9.44 3.44
C GLU A 68 -15.92 -9.74 3.85
N GLN A 69 -15.74 -10.66 4.77
CA GLN A 69 -14.41 -11.05 5.24
C GLN A 69 -13.52 -11.55 4.10
N THR A 70 -14.11 -12.25 3.13
CA THR A 70 -13.36 -12.74 1.97
C THR A 70 -12.74 -11.61 1.15
N TYR A 71 -13.37 -10.44 1.11
CA TYR A 71 -12.82 -9.28 0.45
C TYR A 71 -11.52 -8.82 1.14
N ILE A 72 -11.56 -8.70 2.47
CA ILE A 72 -10.36 -8.31 3.24
C ILE A 72 -9.25 -9.36 3.06
N ALA A 73 -9.61 -10.64 3.09
CA ALA A 73 -8.61 -11.70 2.88
C ALA A 73 -7.91 -11.56 1.52
N ARG A 74 -8.65 -11.25 0.47
CA ARG A 74 -8.08 -11.05 -0.87
C ARG A 74 -7.20 -9.81 -0.94
N VAL A 75 -7.64 -8.71 -0.30
CA VAL A 75 -6.86 -7.49 -0.24
C VAL A 75 -5.51 -7.75 0.44
N GLU A 76 -5.52 -8.45 1.56
CA GLU A 76 -4.30 -8.73 2.32
C GLU A 76 -3.34 -9.66 1.58
N LYS A 77 -3.85 -10.48 0.68
CA LYS A 77 -3.02 -11.36 -0.15
C LYS A 77 -2.53 -10.68 -1.43
N GLY A 78 -2.93 -9.44 -1.66
CA GLY A 78 -2.57 -8.73 -2.87
C GLY A 78 -3.20 -9.28 -4.13
N LYS A 79 -4.35 -9.95 -4.00
CA LYS A 79 -5.01 -10.64 -5.12
C LYS A 79 -6.17 -9.86 -5.71
N THR A 80 -6.44 -8.68 -5.22
CA THR A 80 -7.51 -7.84 -5.76
C THR A 80 -6.96 -6.47 -6.11
N ASP A 81 -7.54 -5.90 -7.16
CA ASP A 81 -7.23 -4.54 -7.56
C ASP A 81 -7.94 -3.60 -6.59
N LEU A 82 -7.18 -2.97 -5.72
CA LEU A 82 -7.71 -2.18 -4.64
C LEU A 82 -8.04 -0.77 -5.12
N GLN A 83 -9.31 -0.44 -5.16
CA GLN A 83 -9.74 0.91 -5.49
C GLN A 83 -9.34 1.87 -4.38
N LEU A 84 -8.97 3.09 -4.77
CA LEU A 84 -8.52 4.10 -3.82
C LEU A 84 -9.58 4.42 -2.76
N SER A 85 -10.85 4.50 -3.15
CA SER A 85 -11.95 4.73 -2.22
C SER A 85 -12.06 3.62 -1.19
N SER A 86 -11.91 2.38 -1.63
CA SER A 86 -11.94 1.22 -0.72
C SER A 86 -10.74 1.23 0.22
N PHE A 87 -9.58 1.59 -0.30
CA PHE A 87 -8.37 1.71 0.52
C PHE A 87 -8.56 2.76 1.62
N PHE A 88 -9.12 3.92 1.29
CA PHE A 88 -9.35 4.96 2.29
C PHE A 88 -10.31 4.52 3.39
N ARG A 89 -11.32 3.73 3.06
CA ARG A 89 -12.24 3.17 4.06
C ARG A 89 -11.51 2.23 5.02
N ILE A 90 -10.70 1.34 4.46
CA ILE A 90 -9.89 0.42 5.27
C ILE A 90 -8.90 1.20 6.12
N ALA A 91 -8.23 2.17 5.52
CA ALA A 91 -7.25 3.01 6.21
C ALA A 91 -7.86 3.77 7.38
N ALA A 92 -9.08 4.28 7.22
CA ALA A 92 -9.77 4.99 8.30
C ALA A 92 -10.02 4.09 9.50
N VAL A 93 -10.38 2.82 9.28
CA VAL A 93 -10.60 1.86 10.34
C VAL A 93 -9.29 1.51 11.06
N LEU A 94 -8.20 1.42 10.30
CA LEU A 94 -6.91 0.96 10.84
C LEU A 94 -5.99 2.10 11.29
N GLY A 95 -6.40 3.34 11.10
CA GLY A 95 -5.55 4.47 11.44
C GLY A 95 -4.34 4.62 10.53
N ILE A 96 -4.46 4.17 9.28
CA ILE A 96 -3.42 4.33 8.27
C ILE A 96 -3.63 5.66 7.58
N GLN A 97 -2.56 6.43 7.44
CA GLN A 97 -2.59 7.70 6.74
C GLN A 97 -1.77 7.60 5.47
N LEU A 98 -2.36 7.99 4.34
CA LEU A 98 -1.67 8.01 3.05
C LEU A 98 -1.24 9.44 2.76
N VAL A 99 0.07 9.62 2.63
CA VAL A 99 0.65 10.94 2.35
C VAL A 99 1.19 10.94 0.93
N PRO A 100 0.53 11.62 -0.01
CA PRO A 100 1.04 11.68 -1.37
C PRO A 100 2.32 12.53 -1.44
N THR A 101 3.24 12.08 -2.27
CA THR A 101 4.49 12.79 -2.50
C THR A 101 4.72 12.94 -4.00
N PHE A 102 5.55 13.89 -4.37
CA PHE A 102 5.90 14.11 -5.76
C PHE A 102 7.35 13.74 -5.97
N VAL A 103 7.61 13.11 -7.11
CA VAL A 103 8.98 12.82 -7.54
C VAL A 103 9.29 13.64 -8.79
N SER A 104 10.56 13.92 -9.00
CA SER A 104 10.99 14.63 -10.22
C SER A 104 10.66 13.79 -11.44
N VAL A 105 10.02 14.42 -12.43
CA VAL A 105 9.71 13.78 -13.69
C VAL A 105 10.72 14.26 -14.71
N MET A 106 11.46 13.33 -15.30
CA MET A 106 12.38 13.66 -16.39
C MET A 106 11.58 13.77 -17.68
N LYS A 107 11.68 14.94 -18.31
CA LYS A 107 11.06 15.18 -19.61
C LYS A 107 12.02 14.83 -20.73
#